data_eaca9634ef719af1cf7a04664a6147f3
#
_entry.id   eaca9634ef719af1cf7a04664a6147f3
#
_cell.length_a   1.000
_cell.length_b   1.000
_cell.length_c   1.000
_cell.angle_alpha   90.00
_cell.angle_beta   90.00
_cell.angle_gamma   90.00
#
_symmetry.space_group_name_H-M   'P 1'
#
loop_
_entity.id
_entity.type
_entity.pdbx_description
1 polymer ?
#
loop_
_entity_poly.entity_id
_entity_poly.type
_entity_poly.pdbx_seq_one_letter_code
_entity_poly.pdbx_strand_id
1 'polypeptide(L)'
;MSDILPFLKSLISVAGLSGYESPVADLIHKKWTPLADSVSRSRLGSVHALKTGSLPDGLSKPSVLISAHMDAVGLMVSRIADGFLHVANIGGLDPRVLPGAPVTVHASKSGEELYGVIVMPPASLLPEGSGSGVIGLRHLLIETGLTPKEVE
;
A
#
# COMPACT_ATOMS: atom_id res chain seq x y z
N MET A 1 5.30 -6.80 -28.84
CA MET A 1 4.61 -6.65 -27.53
C MET A 1 5.61 -6.05 -26.55
N SER A 2 5.28 -4.91 -25.96
CA SER A 2 6.13 -4.38 -24.87
C SER A 2 6.03 -5.36 -23.69
N ASP A 3 7.19 -5.71 -23.12
CA ASP A 3 7.22 -6.55 -21.91
C ASP A 3 6.54 -5.77 -20.76
N ILE A 4 5.42 -6.28 -20.24
CA ILE A 4 4.66 -5.68 -19.14
C ILE A 4 5.28 -6.00 -17.78
N LEU A 5 6.15 -7.01 -17.70
CA LEU A 5 6.69 -7.51 -16.44
C LEU A 5 7.51 -6.45 -15.67
N PRO A 6 8.37 -5.64 -16.30
CA PRO A 6 9.07 -4.57 -15.58
C PRO A 6 8.11 -3.54 -14.96
N PHE A 7 7.04 -3.18 -15.67
CA PHE A 7 6.03 -2.25 -15.17
C PHE A 7 5.24 -2.86 -13.99
N LEU A 8 4.82 -4.12 -14.12
CA LEU A 8 4.16 -4.82 -13.02
C LEU A 8 5.05 -4.88 -11.77
N LYS A 9 6.32 -5.23 -11.93
CA LYS A 9 7.29 -5.22 -10.83
C LYS A 9 7.38 -3.84 -10.17
N SER A 10 7.44 -2.75 -10.96
CA SER A 10 7.49 -1.40 -10.39
C SER A 10 6.23 -1.05 -9.60
N LEU A 11 5.05 -1.47 -10.06
CA LEU A 11 3.78 -1.22 -9.37
C LEU A 11 3.69 -1.94 -8.00
N ILE A 12 4.17 -3.18 -7.93
CA ILE A 12 4.11 -3.96 -6.68
C ILE A 12 5.26 -3.66 -5.70
N SER A 13 6.29 -2.91 -6.16
CA SER A 13 7.44 -2.56 -5.33
C SER A 13 7.35 -1.16 -4.72
N VAL A 14 6.41 -0.35 -5.17
CA VAL A 14 6.21 1.00 -4.63
C VAL A 14 5.13 0.98 -3.55
N ALA A 15 5.30 1.83 -2.54
CA ALA A 15 4.28 2.01 -1.50
C ALA A 15 2.98 2.55 -2.12
N GLY A 16 1.86 1.88 -1.82
CA GLY A 16 0.56 2.22 -2.39
C GLY A 16 -0.59 1.82 -1.47
N LEU A 17 -0.44 2.05 -0.15
CA LEU A 17 -1.50 1.80 0.81
C LEU A 17 -2.72 2.68 0.52
N SER A 18 -3.94 2.17 0.75
CA SER A 18 -5.17 2.96 0.61
C SER A 18 -5.07 4.29 1.36
N GLY A 19 -5.30 5.40 0.65
CA GLY A 19 -5.09 6.77 1.12
C GLY A 19 -3.69 7.34 0.88
N TYR A 20 -2.72 6.52 0.44
CA TYR A 20 -1.34 6.89 0.14
C TYR A 20 -0.91 6.41 -1.25
N GLU A 21 -1.85 6.37 -2.21
CA GLU A 21 -1.65 5.82 -3.55
C GLU A 21 -0.85 6.73 -4.49
N SER A 22 -0.46 7.93 -4.05
CA SER A 22 0.22 8.91 -4.92
C SER A 22 1.43 8.33 -5.67
N PRO A 23 2.34 7.56 -5.06
CA PRO A 23 3.48 6.99 -5.78
C PRO A 23 3.06 6.01 -6.88
N VAL A 24 2.03 5.19 -6.65
CA VAL A 24 1.48 4.27 -7.65
C VAL A 24 0.80 5.06 -8.77
N ALA A 25 0.01 6.06 -8.41
CA ALA A 25 -0.68 6.93 -9.37
C ALA A 25 0.31 7.64 -10.31
N ASP A 26 1.45 8.09 -9.79
CA ASP A 26 2.50 8.74 -10.59
C ASP A 26 3.15 7.77 -11.59
N LEU A 27 3.40 6.52 -11.19
CA LEU A 27 3.88 5.47 -12.09
C LEU A 27 2.87 5.18 -13.21
N ILE A 28 1.59 5.05 -12.87
CA ILE A 28 0.51 4.80 -13.83
C ILE A 28 0.38 5.99 -14.78
N HIS A 29 0.34 7.22 -14.24
CA HIS A 29 0.25 8.45 -15.04
C HIS A 29 1.39 8.53 -16.05
N LYS A 30 2.64 8.35 -15.61
CA LYS A 30 3.82 8.34 -16.47
C LYS A 30 3.74 7.26 -17.55
N LYS A 31 3.27 6.06 -17.21
CA LYS A 31 3.14 4.95 -18.15
C LYS A 31 2.06 5.18 -19.20
N TRP A 32 0.94 5.79 -18.81
CA TRP A 32 -0.22 5.98 -19.69
C TRP A 32 -0.11 7.22 -20.59
N THR A 33 0.62 8.25 -20.16
CA THR A 33 0.80 9.49 -20.95
C THR A 33 1.17 9.25 -22.42
N PRO A 34 2.13 8.39 -22.78
CA PRO A 34 2.45 8.15 -24.19
C PRO A 34 1.46 7.23 -24.91
N LEU A 35 0.49 6.63 -24.21
CA LEU A 35 -0.43 5.64 -24.77
C LEU A 35 -1.84 6.18 -24.99
N ALA A 36 -2.20 7.27 -24.32
CA ALA A 36 -3.53 7.87 -24.31
C ALA A 36 -3.53 9.28 -24.92
N ASP A 37 -4.68 9.75 -25.36
CA ASP A 37 -4.85 11.09 -25.90
C ASP A 37 -4.92 12.14 -24.78
N SER A 38 -5.40 11.73 -23.60
CA SER A 38 -5.33 12.54 -22.38
C SER A 38 -5.17 11.66 -21.16
N VAL A 39 -4.40 12.13 -20.18
CA VAL A 39 -4.28 11.52 -18.86
C VAL A 39 -4.48 12.60 -17.81
N SER A 40 -5.30 12.32 -16.82
CA SER A 40 -5.62 13.27 -15.75
C SER A 40 -5.69 12.55 -14.40
N ARG A 41 -5.58 13.33 -13.32
CA ARG A 41 -5.77 12.84 -11.96
C ARG A 41 -6.93 13.58 -11.31
N SER A 42 -7.85 12.84 -10.70
CA SER A 42 -8.96 13.44 -9.96
C SER A 42 -8.49 13.98 -8.60
N ARG A 43 -9.35 14.80 -7.97
CA ARG A 43 -9.08 15.30 -6.61
C ARG A 43 -9.02 14.17 -5.55
N LEU A 44 -9.64 13.03 -5.82
CA LEU A 44 -9.61 11.84 -4.97
C LEU A 44 -8.44 10.90 -5.29
N GLY A 45 -7.55 11.29 -6.22
CA GLY A 45 -6.36 10.50 -6.53
C GLY A 45 -6.50 9.54 -7.71
N SER A 46 -7.71 9.24 -8.20
CA SER A 46 -7.91 8.33 -9.35
C SER A 46 -7.21 8.83 -10.60
N VAL A 47 -6.54 7.95 -11.34
CA VAL A 47 -5.91 8.25 -12.62
C VAL A 47 -6.86 7.87 -13.74
N HIS A 48 -7.16 8.80 -14.62
CA HIS A 48 -8.03 8.61 -15.78
C HIS A 48 -7.21 8.78 -17.05
N ALA A 49 -7.37 7.86 -17.99
CA ALA A 49 -6.81 7.97 -19.33
C ALA A 49 -7.92 7.81 -20.37
N LEU A 50 -7.92 8.66 -21.36
CA LEU A 50 -8.83 8.59 -22.49
C LEU A 50 -8.04 8.26 -23.76
N LYS A 51 -8.52 7.28 -24.50
CA LYS A 51 -8.07 6.94 -25.85
C LYS A 51 -9.25 7.02 -26.80
N THR A 52 -9.19 7.94 -27.74
CA THR A 52 -10.24 8.13 -28.73
C THR A 52 -10.18 7.02 -29.79
N GLY A 53 -11.33 6.46 -30.12
CA GLY A 53 -11.45 5.48 -31.20
C GLY A 53 -11.19 6.10 -32.57
N SER A 54 -10.86 5.27 -33.53
CA SER A 54 -10.48 5.65 -34.91
C SER A 54 -11.67 5.86 -35.87
N LEU A 55 -12.92 5.75 -35.38
CA LEU A 55 -14.08 6.01 -36.23
C LEU A 55 -14.10 7.49 -36.69
N PRO A 56 -14.54 7.75 -37.94
CA PRO A 56 -14.69 9.11 -38.46
C PRO A 56 -15.59 9.99 -37.58
N ASP A 57 -15.35 11.30 -37.64
CA ASP A 57 -16.19 12.26 -36.94
C ASP A 57 -17.61 12.27 -37.52
N GLY A 58 -18.60 12.51 -36.67
CA GLY A 58 -20.01 12.46 -37.03
C GLY A 58 -20.68 11.10 -36.87
N LEU A 59 -19.93 10.04 -36.64
CA LEU A 59 -20.47 8.74 -36.28
C LEU A 59 -20.55 8.56 -34.77
N SER A 60 -21.57 7.85 -34.29
CA SER A 60 -21.68 7.45 -32.88
C SER A 60 -20.52 6.52 -32.54
N LYS A 61 -19.68 6.95 -31.60
CA LYS A 61 -18.52 6.15 -31.13
C LYS A 61 -18.95 5.43 -29.84
N PRO A 62 -19.06 4.09 -29.84
CA PRO A 62 -19.27 3.34 -28.61
C PRO A 62 -18.08 3.56 -27.66
N SER A 63 -18.33 3.65 -26.37
CA SER A 63 -17.30 3.80 -25.37
C SER A 63 -17.21 2.56 -24.50
N VAL A 64 -15.98 2.23 -24.09
CA VAL A 64 -15.68 1.16 -23.13
C VAL A 64 -14.96 1.78 -21.96
N LEU A 65 -15.45 1.56 -20.75
CA LEU A 65 -14.79 1.94 -19.51
C LEU A 65 -14.12 0.70 -18.91
N ILE A 66 -12.81 0.79 -18.65
CA ILE A 66 -12.06 -0.21 -17.90
C ILE A 66 -11.68 0.42 -16.58
N SER A 67 -12.05 -0.20 -15.47
CA SER A 67 -11.79 0.29 -14.12
C SER A 67 -11.11 -0.79 -13.29
N ALA A 68 -10.07 -0.40 -12.56
CA ALA A 68 -9.36 -1.27 -11.60
C ALA A 68 -8.86 -0.42 -10.44
N HIS A 69 -8.68 -1.04 -9.26
CA HIS A 69 -8.03 -0.39 -8.14
C HIS A 69 -6.50 -0.39 -8.29
N MET A 70 -5.83 0.54 -7.63
CA MET A 70 -4.37 0.68 -7.63
C MET A 70 -3.76 0.60 -6.23
N ASP A 71 -4.60 0.62 -5.19
CA ASP A 71 -4.16 0.53 -3.80
C ASP A 71 -3.80 -0.91 -3.42
N ALA A 72 -2.98 -1.02 -2.40
CA ALA A 72 -2.58 -2.27 -1.77
C ALA A 72 -3.05 -2.33 -0.31
N VAL A 73 -3.19 -3.54 0.20
CA VAL A 73 -3.38 -3.78 1.63
C VAL A 73 -2.06 -3.56 2.39
N GLY A 74 -2.16 -3.24 3.67
CA GLY A 74 -0.97 -3.08 4.51
C GLY A 74 -1.30 -2.66 5.93
N LEU A 75 -0.29 -2.14 6.61
CA LEU A 75 -0.37 -1.71 8.00
C LEU A 75 -0.10 -0.20 8.08
N MET A 76 -0.86 0.48 8.92
CA MET A 76 -0.63 1.89 9.23
C MET A 76 -0.17 2.00 10.69
N VAL A 77 0.90 2.72 10.94
CA VAL A 77 1.35 3.01 12.30
C VAL A 77 0.30 3.89 12.98
N SER A 78 -0.26 3.39 14.06
CA SER A 78 -1.28 4.08 14.85
C SER A 78 -0.71 4.77 16.08
N ARG A 79 0.41 4.24 16.60
CA ARG A 79 1.08 4.76 17.80
C ARG A 79 2.51 4.23 17.86
N ILE A 80 3.41 5.00 18.43
CA ILE A 80 4.74 4.58 18.83
C ILE A 80 4.76 4.54 20.36
N ALA A 81 5.25 3.46 20.94
CA ALA A 81 5.42 3.32 22.39
C ALA A 81 6.61 2.41 22.69
N ASP A 82 7.51 2.90 23.55
CA ASP A 82 8.71 2.19 24.00
C ASP A 82 9.58 1.65 22.84
N GLY A 83 9.60 2.37 21.68
CA GLY A 83 10.34 1.98 20.49
C GLY A 83 9.60 0.99 19.56
N PHE A 84 8.46 0.48 19.97
CA PHE A 84 7.63 -0.39 19.15
C PHE A 84 6.57 0.39 18.38
N LEU A 85 6.31 -0.03 17.14
CA LEU A 85 5.22 0.54 16.33
C LEU A 85 3.97 -0.29 16.51
N HIS A 86 2.93 0.31 17.06
CA HIS A 86 1.58 -0.25 17.07
C HIS A 86 0.92 0.04 15.73
N VAL A 87 0.20 -0.94 15.20
CA VAL A 87 -0.35 -0.85 13.85
C VAL A 87 -1.85 -1.11 13.81
N ALA A 88 -2.50 -0.49 12.83
CA ALA A 88 -3.85 -0.80 12.39
C ALA A 88 -3.79 -1.40 10.99
N ASN A 89 -4.70 -2.32 10.66
CA ASN A 89 -4.79 -2.87 9.33
C ASN A 89 -5.51 -1.90 8.37
N ILE A 90 -5.01 -1.84 7.16
CA ILE A 90 -5.68 -1.22 6.03
C ILE A 90 -5.96 -2.33 5.01
N GLY A 91 -7.23 -2.61 4.76
CA GLY A 91 -7.66 -3.76 3.97
C GLY A 91 -7.67 -5.08 4.73
N GLY A 92 -7.83 -6.18 4.01
CA GLY A 92 -7.95 -7.52 4.57
C GLY A 92 -6.58 -8.20 4.73
N LEU A 93 -6.05 -8.21 5.95
CA LEU A 93 -4.85 -8.97 6.31
C LEU A 93 -5.20 -10.10 7.26
N ASP A 94 -4.63 -11.27 7.03
CA ASP A 94 -4.76 -12.41 7.93
C ASP A 94 -3.70 -12.33 9.04
N PRO A 95 -4.08 -12.09 10.31
CA PRO A 95 -3.12 -11.94 11.39
C PRO A 95 -2.30 -13.21 11.69
N ARG A 96 -2.72 -14.37 11.19
CA ARG A 96 -2.02 -15.64 11.42
C ARG A 96 -0.69 -15.74 10.68
N VAL A 97 -0.56 -15.03 9.56
CA VAL A 97 0.64 -15.07 8.71
C VAL A 97 1.59 -13.91 8.94
N LEU A 98 1.21 -12.98 9.81
CA LEU A 98 1.99 -11.75 10.04
C LEU A 98 3.17 -11.92 11.02
N PRO A 99 3.07 -12.67 12.14
CA PRO A 99 4.19 -12.79 13.07
C PRO A 99 5.45 -13.33 12.38
N GLY A 100 6.57 -12.62 12.55
CA GLY A 100 7.85 -12.93 11.91
C GLY A 100 7.98 -12.40 10.46
N ALA A 101 6.94 -11.80 9.90
CA ALA A 101 7.03 -11.23 8.56
C ALA A 101 7.88 -9.95 8.58
N PRO A 102 8.82 -9.80 7.61
CA PRO A 102 9.52 -8.56 7.40
C PRO A 102 8.59 -7.51 6.81
N VAL A 103 8.79 -6.25 7.21
CA VAL A 103 8.03 -5.10 6.71
C VAL A 103 8.95 -3.94 6.40
N THR A 104 8.54 -3.09 5.46
CA THR A 104 9.15 -1.79 5.23
C THR A 104 8.24 -0.73 5.83
N VAL A 105 8.78 0.07 6.74
CA VAL A 105 8.10 1.21 7.36
C VAL A 105 8.50 2.47 6.59
N HIS A 106 7.52 3.16 6.01
CA HIS A 106 7.73 4.42 5.30
C HIS A 106 7.50 5.59 6.23
N ALA A 107 8.56 6.33 6.57
CA ALA A 107 8.45 7.52 7.41
C ALA A 107 7.84 8.68 6.63
N SER A 108 6.70 9.20 7.09
CA SER A 108 5.94 10.23 6.37
C SER A 108 6.62 11.59 6.30
N LYS A 109 7.51 11.93 7.23
CA LYS A 109 8.18 13.22 7.31
C LYS A 109 9.53 13.24 6.58
N SER A 110 10.36 12.23 6.80
CA SER A 110 11.71 12.17 6.23
C SER A 110 11.73 11.51 4.85
N GLY A 111 10.71 10.71 4.51
CA GLY A 111 10.70 9.88 3.32
C GLY A 111 11.66 8.68 3.41
N GLU A 112 12.23 8.44 4.59
CA GLU A 112 13.11 7.30 4.84
C GLU A 112 12.33 6.00 4.93
N GLU A 113 12.98 4.92 4.54
CA GLU A 113 12.48 3.56 4.68
C GLU A 113 13.26 2.85 5.79
N LEU A 114 12.51 2.31 6.76
CA LEU A 114 13.05 1.50 7.84
C LEU A 114 12.61 0.05 7.64
N TYR A 115 13.51 -0.86 7.90
CA TYR A 115 13.16 -2.28 7.95
C TYR A 115 12.70 -2.65 9.35
N GLY A 116 11.66 -3.46 9.41
CA GLY A 116 11.13 -3.96 10.66
C GLY A 116 10.64 -5.39 10.52
N VAL A 117 10.34 -6.00 11.66
CA VAL A 117 9.75 -7.34 11.74
C VAL A 117 8.49 -7.25 12.60
N ILE A 118 7.43 -7.92 12.15
CA ILE A 118 6.21 -8.03 12.95
C ILE A 118 6.48 -9.03 14.08
N VAL A 119 6.36 -8.55 15.31
CA VAL A 119 6.57 -9.35 16.52
C VAL A 119 5.28 -9.52 17.30
N MET A 120 5.22 -10.61 18.04
CA MET A 120 4.13 -10.97 18.92
C MET A 120 4.62 -10.85 20.36
N PRO A 121 3.91 -10.13 21.24
CA PRO A 121 4.23 -10.11 22.64
C PRO A 121 4.18 -11.52 23.27
N PRO A 122 4.99 -11.81 24.29
CA PRO A 122 4.88 -13.06 25.01
C PRO A 122 3.50 -13.22 25.65
N ALA A 123 3.05 -14.49 25.80
CA ALA A 123 1.72 -14.80 26.27
C ALA A 123 1.37 -14.16 27.64
N SER A 124 2.40 -13.92 28.49
CA SER A 124 2.24 -13.27 29.79
C SER A 124 1.83 -11.80 29.72
N LEU A 125 2.04 -11.15 28.58
CA LEU A 125 1.65 -9.73 28.35
C LEU A 125 0.35 -9.62 27.56
N LEU A 126 -0.22 -10.73 27.11
CA LEU A 126 -1.50 -10.73 26.41
C LEU A 126 -2.67 -10.77 27.43
N PRO A 127 -3.83 -10.21 27.06
CA PRO A 127 -5.03 -10.33 27.89
C PRO A 127 -5.38 -11.81 28.18
N GLU A 128 -5.93 -12.08 29.34
CA GLU A 128 -6.40 -13.41 29.72
C GLU A 128 -7.34 -13.98 28.64
N GLY A 129 -7.12 -15.25 28.28
CA GLY A 129 -7.88 -15.93 27.23
C GLY A 129 -7.34 -15.74 25.79
N SER A 130 -6.34 -14.89 25.58
CA SER A 130 -5.73 -14.70 24.25
C SER A 130 -4.75 -15.81 23.86
N GLY A 131 -4.32 -16.65 24.80
CA GLY A 131 -3.23 -17.63 24.60
C GLY A 131 -3.60 -18.91 23.83
N SER A 132 -4.87 -19.16 23.54
CA SER A 132 -5.33 -20.40 22.88
C SER A 132 -5.88 -20.21 21.45
N GLY A 133 -5.78 -19.01 20.90
CA GLY A 133 -6.34 -18.67 19.58
C GLY A 133 -5.43 -17.80 18.73
N VAL A 134 -5.94 -17.37 17.59
CA VAL A 134 -5.27 -16.41 16.70
C VAL A 134 -5.17 -15.07 17.42
N ILE A 135 -3.94 -14.57 17.57
CA ILE A 135 -3.69 -13.27 18.17
C ILE A 135 -4.19 -12.21 17.23
N GLY A 136 -5.09 -11.35 17.72
CA GLY A 136 -5.64 -10.25 16.94
C GLY A 136 -4.55 -9.25 16.57
N LEU A 137 -4.64 -8.67 15.38
CA LEU A 137 -3.67 -7.73 14.82
C LEU A 137 -3.34 -6.56 15.76
N ARG A 138 -4.31 -6.11 16.57
CA ARG A 138 -4.12 -5.05 17.60
C ARG A 138 -3.03 -5.36 18.65
N HIS A 139 -2.62 -6.61 18.77
CA HIS A 139 -1.58 -7.06 19.70
C HIS A 139 -0.24 -7.31 19.02
N LEU A 140 -0.20 -7.24 17.69
CA LEU A 140 1.04 -7.31 16.95
C LEU A 140 1.74 -5.97 16.96
N LEU A 141 3.05 -5.99 17.00
CA LEU A 141 3.92 -4.83 17.02
C LEU A 141 4.94 -4.93 15.89
N ILE A 142 5.50 -3.81 15.47
CA ILE A 142 6.67 -3.83 14.58
C ILE A 142 7.90 -3.41 15.41
N GLU A 143 8.92 -4.23 15.34
CA GLU A 143 10.24 -4.02 15.89
C GLU A 143 11.18 -3.59 14.76
N THR A 144 11.88 -2.47 14.91
CA THR A 144 12.81 -1.92 13.91
C THR A 144 14.27 -2.06 14.28
N GLY A 145 14.59 -2.54 15.49
CA GLY A 145 15.95 -2.58 16.03
C GLY A 145 16.51 -1.22 16.45
N LEU A 146 15.72 -0.17 16.34
CA LEU A 146 16.10 1.20 16.74
C LEU A 146 15.74 1.45 18.20
N THR A 147 16.46 2.38 18.84
CA THR A 147 16.10 2.83 20.17
C THR A 147 14.80 3.66 20.15
N PRO A 148 14.07 3.78 21.29
CA PRO A 148 12.85 4.59 21.34
C PRO A 148 13.00 6.01 20.81
N LYS A 149 14.16 6.65 21.05
CA LYS A 149 14.45 8.00 20.57
C LYS A 149 14.70 8.11 19.07
N GLU A 150 15.14 7.03 18.45
CA GLU A 150 15.38 6.98 17.00
C GLU A 150 14.12 6.68 16.20
N VAL A 151 13.13 6.06 16.84
CA VAL A 151 11.85 5.71 16.21
C VAL A 151 10.85 6.88 16.26
N GLU A 152 10.92 7.78 17.24
CA GLU A 152 10.07 8.98 17.40
C GLU A 152 10.51 10.13 16.45
#